data_f127d231e0db0d85f745579bda82b911
#
_entry.id   f127d231e0db0d85f745579bda82b911
#
_cell.length_a   1.000
_cell.length_b   1.000
_cell.length_c   1.000
_cell.angle_alpha   90.00
_cell.angle_beta   90.00
_cell.angle_gamma   90.00
#
_symmetry.space_group_name_H-M   'P 1'
#
loop_
_entity.id
_entity.type
_entity.pdbx_description
1 polymer ?
#
loop_
_entity_poly.entity_id
_entity_poly.type
_entity_poly.pdbx_seq_one_letter_code
_entity_poly.pdbx_strand_id
1 'polypeptide(L)'
;MRLTSRTSGLISPGSLLLLAIVCALSNGCRSRTARPQPSLQITQVPAANPGGPVQMDYIEGRAVDAAPGQQIVLYARSGIWWIQPFANQPFTKIQPDSTWRNSTHLGTEYAAILAEPGYHPATKMTELPGQSNGVIAVATVKGKPVAPIVSKIVHFSGFDWSVRSAGSDRGGEPNSYDTANVWTDANGYLHLRMQQRDGGWSCAEVSMTRSLGYGSYIFKVHDSSHLSPSAVLGLYTSDELRTDDVRTELDVELSRWGIPNSKNAQFVVQPFYVPENVARFMAPAGVLTHMFRWEPGKASFKTVRGPANGPGAATVNEHVFTSGVPTPANETVHIDLYDYHHSKRAMQQPAEVVIEKFEFLP
;
A
#
# COMPACT_ATOMS: atom_id res chain seq x y z
N MET A 1 16.88 -83.29 -62.09
CA MET A 1 17.02 -84.76 -61.90
C MET A 1 16.00 -85.17 -60.87
N ARG A 2 15.01 -85.92 -61.33
CA ARG A 2 14.27 -87.04 -60.74
C ARG A 2 13.93 -86.85 -59.20
N LEU A 3 12.77 -87.16 -58.74
CA LEU A 3 11.57 -87.93 -59.05
C LEU A 3 10.84 -88.11 -57.70
N THR A 4 9.56 -87.92 -57.74
CA THR A 4 8.47 -88.88 -57.39
C THR A 4 8.36 -89.19 -55.88
N SER A 5 7.21 -89.46 -55.29
CA SER A 5 5.85 -89.78 -55.71
C SER A 5 4.96 -89.97 -54.48
N ARG A 6 3.68 -89.62 -54.58
CA ARG A 6 2.50 -90.42 -54.19
C ARG A 6 2.46 -91.13 -52.84
N THR A 7 1.38 -91.15 -52.07
CA THR A 7 -0.04 -91.55 -52.41
C THR A 7 -0.94 -91.27 -51.16
N SER A 8 -2.10 -90.74 -51.38
CA SER A 8 -3.45 -91.32 -51.23
C SER A 8 -3.91 -91.91 -49.90
N GLY A 9 -5.10 -91.54 -49.54
CA GLY A 9 -6.05 -92.30 -48.72
C GLY A 9 -6.96 -91.40 -47.87
N LEU A 10 -8.05 -91.05 -48.36
CA LEU A 10 -9.50 -91.31 -48.14
C LEU A 10 -9.84 -91.75 -46.71
N ILE A 11 -10.77 -91.05 -46.03
CA ILE A 11 -12.23 -91.22 -45.88
C ILE A 11 -12.74 -90.36 -44.75
N SER A 12 -13.81 -89.59 -45.03
CA SER A 12 -14.83 -88.92 -44.20
C SER A 12 -15.62 -89.91 -43.29
N PRO A 13 -16.65 -89.51 -42.48
CA PRO A 13 -17.22 -88.18 -42.10
C PRO A 13 -17.55 -88.09 -40.57
N GLY A 14 -18.02 -86.98 -40.18
CA GLY A 14 -18.75 -86.90 -38.88
C GLY A 14 -18.85 -85.50 -38.33
N SER A 15 -19.96 -84.89 -38.55
CA SER A 15 -20.52 -83.64 -38.01
C SER A 15 -20.21 -83.34 -36.56
N LEU A 16 -19.87 -82.16 -36.26
CA LEU A 16 -20.58 -81.33 -35.22
C LEU A 16 -20.16 -79.82 -35.31
N LEU A 17 -21.17 -79.10 -35.66
CA LEU A 17 -21.13 -77.60 -35.67
C LEU A 17 -21.08 -77.12 -34.22
N LEU A 18 -19.98 -76.50 -33.76
CA LEU A 18 -19.95 -75.76 -32.55
C LEU A 18 -19.58 -74.29 -32.86
N LEU A 19 -20.61 -73.45 -32.86
CA LEU A 19 -20.54 -72.02 -33.07
C LEU A 19 -19.92 -71.40 -31.81
N ALA A 20 -18.63 -71.13 -31.76
CA ALA A 20 -17.98 -70.36 -30.71
C ALA A 20 -18.11 -68.87 -31.01
N ILE A 21 -19.06 -68.19 -30.39
CA ILE A 21 -19.17 -66.74 -30.39
C ILE A 21 -18.00 -66.20 -29.53
N VAL A 22 -16.97 -65.71 -30.22
CA VAL A 22 -15.92 -64.90 -29.55
C VAL A 22 -16.45 -63.49 -29.34
N CYS A 23 -16.99 -63.24 -28.16
CA CYS A 23 -17.21 -61.85 -27.66
C CYS A 23 -15.85 -61.16 -27.50
N ALA A 24 -15.44 -60.43 -28.51
CA ALA A 24 -14.36 -59.45 -28.36
C ALA A 24 -14.82 -58.33 -27.39
N LEU A 25 -14.53 -58.46 -26.10
CA LEU A 25 -14.61 -57.35 -25.16
C LEU A 25 -13.49 -56.36 -25.50
N SER A 26 -13.81 -55.43 -26.40
CA SER A 26 -12.99 -54.25 -26.60
C SER A 26 -13.09 -53.40 -25.33
N ASN A 27 -12.18 -53.64 -24.38
CA ASN A 27 -11.87 -52.70 -23.33
C ASN A 27 -11.31 -51.42 -23.99
N GLY A 28 -12.23 -50.53 -24.36
CA GLY A 28 -11.87 -49.18 -24.73
C GLY A 28 -11.27 -48.47 -23.51
N CYS A 29 -9.96 -48.53 -23.38
CA CYS A 29 -9.24 -47.57 -22.56
C CYS A 29 -9.60 -46.17 -23.07
N ARG A 30 -10.62 -45.53 -22.47
CA ARG A 30 -10.77 -44.08 -22.56
C ARG A 30 -9.51 -43.50 -21.97
N SER A 31 -8.58 -43.07 -22.78
CA SER A 31 -7.51 -42.18 -22.37
C SER A 31 -8.17 -41.00 -21.66
N ARG A 32 -8.08 -40.97 -20.35
CA ARG A 32 -8.36 -39.73 -19.61
C ARG A 32 -7.38 -38.71 -20.20
N THR A 33 -7.88 -37.81 -21.04
CA THR A 33 -7.14 -36.63 -21.43
C THR A 33 -6.69 -35.98 -20.11
N ALA A 34 -5.39 -35.99 -19.89
CA ALA A 34 -4.81 -35.35 -18.72
C ALA A 34 -5.32 -33.88 -18.69
N ARG A 35 -5.97 -33.50 -17.61
CA ARG A 35 -6.42 -32.13 -17.46
C ARG A 35 -5.18 -31.24 -17.58
N PRO A 36 -5.22 -30.16 -18.37
CA PRO A 36 -4.08 -29.24 -18.44
C PRO A 36 -3.68 -28.82 -17.02
N GLN A 37 -2.39 -28.83 -16.76
CA GLN A 37 -1.92 -28.32 -15.44
C GLN A 37 -2.14 -26.81 -15.39
N PRO A 38 -2.72 -26.29 -14.31
CA PRO A 38 -2.92 -24.86 -14.17
C PRO A 38 -1.61 -24.11 -14.30
N SER A 39 -1.62 -23.01 -15.04
CA SER A 39 -0.47 -22.11 -15.16
C SER A 39 -0.73 -20.81 -14.39
N LEU A 40 0.30 -20.34 -13.67
CA LEU A 40 0.27 -19.12 -12.88
C LEU A 40 1.34 -18.16 -13.35
N GLN A 41 0.96 -16.92 -13.64
CA GLN A 41 1.87 -15.88 -14.10
C GLN A 41 1.59 -14.56 -13.37
N ILE A 42 2.64 -13.80 -13.08
CA ILE A 42 2.57 -12.41 -12.63
C ILE A 42 2.80 -11.55 -13.87
N THR A 43 1.85 -10.67 -14.19
CA THR A 43 1.87 -9.83 -15.41
C THR A 43 2.16 -8.37 -15.10
N GLN A 44 1.76 -7.87 -13.93
CA GLN A 44 2.16 -6.57 -13.41
C GLN A 44 2.93 -6.74 -12.12
N VAL A 45 4.13 -6.18 -12.11
CA VAL A 45 5.09 -6.31 -11.01
C VAL A 45 5.30 -4.94 -10.37
N PRO A 46 5.18 -4.81 -9.05
CA PRO A 46 5.52 -3.59 -8.34
C PRO A 46 7.02 -3.27 -8.39
N ALA A 47 7.36 -2.06 -7.97
CA ALA A 47 8.75 -1.64 -7.81
C ALA A 47 9.50 -2.51 -6.79
N ALA A 48 10.82 -2.70 -7.00
CA ALA A 48 11.68 -3.29 -5.99
C ALA A 48 11.95 -2.28 -4.87
N ASN A 49 11.71 -2.70 -3.62
CA ASN A 49 11.98 -1.89 -2.43
C ASN A 49 12.45 -2.81 -1.30
N PRO A 50 13.37 -2.39 -0.42
CA PRO A 50 13.78 -3.22 0.73
C PRO A 50 12.63 -3.59 1.68
N GLY A 51 11.44 -2.99 1.49
CA GLY A 51 10.24 -3.29 2.23
C GLY A 51 9.94 -2.25 3.30
N GLY A 52 8.76 -2.36 3.86
CA GLY A 52 8.22 -1.49 4.91
C GLY A 52 6.69 -1.50 4.86
N PRO A 53 6.01 -1.22 5.98
CA PRO A 53 4.54 -1.34 6.06
C PRO A 53 3.79 -0.23 5.32
N VAL A 54 4.47 0.80 4.85
CA VAL A 54 3.89 2.07 4.44
C VAL A 54 3.71 2.19 2.93
N GLN A 55 4.49 1.44 2.14
CA GLN A 55 4.44 1.56 0.68
C GLN A 55 3.74 0.35 0.08
N MET A 56 2.64 0.60 -0.61
CA MET A 56 1.87 -0.41 -1.34
C MET A 56 1.78 -0.07 -2.82
N ASP A 57 1.61 -1.09 -3.65
CA ASP A 57 1.33 -0.98 -5.07
C ASP A 57 0.47 -2.18 -5.50
N TYR A 58 0.00 -2.20 -6.76
CA TYR A 58 -0.77 -3.30 -7.31
C TYR A 58 0.12 -4.34 -7.96
N ILE A 59 -0.18 -5.61 -7.67
CA ILE A 59 0.35 -6.79 -8.35
C ILE A 59 -0.80 -7.50 -9.08
N GLU A 60 -0.56 -7.88 -10.33
CA GLU A 60 -1.57 -8.52 -11.17
C GLU A 60 -1.00 -9.75 -11.86
N GLY A 61 -1.89 -10.66 -12.24
CA GLY A 61 -1.48 -11.82 -12.99
C GLY A 61 -2.64 -12.62 -13.59
N ARG A 62 -2.32 -13.81 -14.08
CA ARG A 62 -3.26 -14.75 -14.64
C ARG A 62 -3.06 -16.16 -14.06
N ALA A 63 -4.16 -16.86 -13.84
CA ALA A 63 -4.20 -18.25 -13.44
C ALA A 63 -5.07 -19.01 -14.46
N VAL A 64 -4.44 -19.57 -15.48
CA VAL A 64 -5.15 -20.27 -16.57
C VAL A 64 -5.40 -21.72 -16.14
N ASP A 65 -6.58 -22.26 -16.46
CA ASP A 65 -7.05 -23.61 -16.10
C ASP A 65 -7.17 -23.84 -14.57
N ALA A 66 -7.25 -22.78 -13.78
CA ALA A 66 -7.53 -22.88 -12.36
C ALA A 66 -8.90 -23.54 -12.11
N ALA A 67 -8.96 -24.47 -11.16
CA ALA A 67 -10.20 -25.14 -10.80
C ALA A 67 -11.11 -24.21 -9.97
N PRO A 68 -12.44 -24.44 -9.99
CA PRO A 68 -13.36 -23.68 -9.15
C PRO A 68 -12.98 -23.75 -7.66
N GLY A 69 -12.97 -22.62 -7.00
CA GLY A 69 -12.62 -22.50 -5.59
C GLY A 69 -11.14 -22.33 -5.29
N GLN A 70 -10.25 -22.51 -6.27
CA GLN A 70 -8.83 -22.15 -6.10
C GLN A 70 -8.66 -20.64 -6.00
N GLN A 71 -7.66 -20.20 -5.24
CA GLN A 71 -7.41 -18.80 -4.93
C GLN A 71 -5.92 -18.48 -5.02
N ILE A 72 -5.59 -17.21 -5.16
CA ILE A 72 -4.22 -16.75 -5.13
C ILE A 72 -3.86 -16.28 -3.71
N VAL A 73 -2.68 -16.68 -3.24
CA VAL A 73 -2.03 -16.14 -2.05
C VAL A 73 -0.77 -15.40 -2.49
N LEU A 74 -0.62 -14.16 -2.03
CA LEU A 74 0.49 -13.30 -2.42
C LEU A 74 1.51 -13.19 -1.30
N TYR A 75 2.77 -13.06 -1.67
CA TYR A 75 3.88 -12.78 -0.76
C TYR A 75 4.80 -11.70 -1.35
N ALA A 76 5.34 -10.85 -0.48
CA ALA A 76 6.42 -9.92 -0.79
C ALA A 76 7.62 -10.23 0.11
N ARG A 77 8.83 -10.10 -0.42
CA ARG A 77 10.06 -10.38 0.31
C ARG A 77 10.68 -9.11 0.85
N SER A 78 10.78 -9.05 2.17
CA SER A 78 11.53 -8.03 2.90
C SER A 78 12.40 -8.77 3.95
N GLY A 79 13.62 -9.14 3.54
CA GLY A 79 14.44 -10.11 4.25
C GLY A 79 13.89 -11.54 4.11
N ILE A 80 12.67 -11.79 4.59
CA ILE A 80 11.90 -13.03 4.43
C ILE A 80 10.62 -12.75 3.65
N TRP A 81 9.84 -13.79 3.34
CA TRP A 81 8.55 -13.67 2.67
C TRP A 81 7.43 -13.35 3.68
N TRP A 82 6.64 -12.33 3.38
CA TRP A 82 5.51 -11.87 4.16
C TRP A 82 4.23 -11.95 3.35
N ILE A 83 3.16 -12.47 3.94
CA ILE A 83 1.86 -12.60 3.28
C ILE A 83 1.28 -11.23 2.91
N GLN A 84 0.55 -11.15 1.79
CA GLN A 84 0.02 -9.92 1.22
C GLN A 84 -1.47 -10.05 0.91
N PRO A 85 -2.25 -8.94 0.91
CA PRO A 85 -1.87 -7.65 1.51
C PRO A 85 -1.88 -7.69 3.05
N PHE A 86 -2.75 -8.53 3.65
CA PHE A 86 -2.95 -8.63 5.09
C PHE A 86 -3.11 -10.08 5.53
N ALA A 87 -2.63 -10.40 6.72
CA ALA A 87 -2.71 -11.76 7.28
C ALA A 87 -4.15 -12.24 7.56
N ASN A 88 -5.08 -11.32 7.82
CA ASN A 88 -6.50 -11.60 8.02
C ASN A 88 -7.32 -11.67 6.72
N GLN A 89 -6.75 -11.26 5.59
CA GLN A 89 -7.35 -11.33 4.24
C GLN A 89 -6.32 -11.84 3.22
N PRO A 90 -5.84 -13.10 3.39
CA PRO A 90 -4.70 -13.60 2.63
C PRO A 90 -5.02 -14.01 1.20
N PHE A 91 -6.30 -14.10 0.84
CA PHE A 91 -6.72 -14.68 -0.44
C PHE A 91 -7.15 -13.63 -1.45
N THR A 92 -6.64 -13.77 -2.67
CA THR A 92 -7.04 -12.99 -3.83
C THR A 92 -7.88 -13.85 -4.76
N LYS A 93 -9.04 -13.34 -5.15
CA LYS A 93 -9.99 -14.02 -6.04
C LYS A 93 -9.48 -14.02 -7.48
N ILE A 94 -9.62 -15.15 -8.17
CA ILE A 94 -9.43 -15.27 -9.62
C ILE A 94 -10.74 -14.85 -10.30
N GLN A 95 -10.65 -13.94 -11.27
CA GLN A 95 -11.78 -13.46 -12.06
C GLN A 95 -12.19 -14.47 -13.15
N PRO A 96 -13.41 -14.36 -13.71
CA PRO A 96 -13.87 -15.28 -14.76
C PRO A 96 -12.98 -15.30 -16.02
N ASP A 97 -12.23 -14.24 -16.29
CA ASP A 97 -11.27 -14.14 -17.40
C ASP A 97 -9.88 -14.68 -17.06
N SER A 98 -9.76 -15.39 -15.95
CA SER A 98 -8.51 -15.94 -15.39
C SER A 98 -7.53 -14.87 -14.87
N THR A 99 -7.90 -13.61 -14.80
CA THR A 99 -7.05 -12.58 -14.20
C THR A 99 -7.22 -12.53 -12.67
N TRP A 100 -6.21 -12.00 -12.00
CA TRP A 100 -6.26 -11.66 -10.59
C TRP A 100 -5.47 -10.38 -10.33
N ARG A 101 -5.91 -9.60 -9.35
CA ARG A 101 -5.28 -8.35 -8.93
C ARG A 101 -5.47 -8.15 -7.45
N ASN A 102 -4.44 -7.68 -6.77
CA ASN A 102 -4.53 -7.21 -5.40
C ASN A 102 -3.45 -6.17 -5.10
N SER A 103 -3.58 -5.47 -3.99
CA SER A 103 -2.51 -4.65 -3.44
C SER A 103 -1.46 -5.53 -2.75
N THR A 104 -0.24 -5.04 -2.68
CA THR A 104 0.87 -5.66 -1.95
C THR A 104 1.78 -4.58 -1.38
N HIS A 105 2.30 -4.79 -0.18
CA HIS A 105 3.42 -3.98 0.30
C HIS A 105 4.62 -4.20 -0.61
N LEU A 106 5.46 -3.16 -0.75
CA LEU A 106 6.64 -3.27 -1.58
C LEU A 106 7.66 -4.22 -0.94
N GLY A 107 8.36 -4.96 -1.80
CA GLY A 107 9.40 -5.90 -1.44
C GLY A 107 10.46 -5.99 -2.55
N THR A 108 11.55 -6.69 -2.30
CA THR A 108 12.59 -6.94 -3.32
C THR A 108 12.16 -7.97 -4.35
N GLU A 109 11.28 -8.90 -3.95
CA GLU A 109 10.73 -9.97 -4.78
C GLU A 109 9.26 -10.19 -4.41
N TYR A 110 8.49 -10.70 -5.36
CA TYR A 110 7.07 -11.01 -5.20
C TYR A 110 6.79 -12.45 -5.60
N ALA A 111 5.84 -13.07 -4.89
CA ALA A 111 5.37 -14.41 -5.23
C ALA A 111 3.85 -14.46 -5.24
N ALA A 112 3.33 -15.24 -6.18
CA ALA A 112 1.94 -15.65 -6.21
C ALA A 112 1.89 -17.19 -6.10
N ILE A 113 0.99 -17.70 -5.26
CA ILE A 113 0.74 -19.11 -5.04
C ILE A 113 -0.69 -19.38 -5.46
N LEU A 114 -0.91 -20.30 -6.39
CA LEU A 114 -2.23 -20.86 -6.67
C LEU A 114 -2.49 -21.97 -5.66
N ALA A 115 -3.52 -21.83 -4.87
CA ALA A 115 -3.81 -22.72 -3.75
C ALA A 115 -5.20 -23.34 -3.83
N GLU A 116 -5.31 -24.58 -3.35
CA GLU A 116 -6.58 -25.31 -3.19
C GLU A 116 -7.49 -24.67 -2.13
N PRO A 117 -8.80 -24.87 -2.24
CA PRO A 117 -9.72 -24.54 -1.17
C PRO A 117 -9.28 -25.19 0.16
N GLY A 118 -9.23 -24.41 1.23
CA GLY A 118 -8.79 -24.90 2.54
C GLY A 118 -7.28 -24.86 2.77
N TYR A 119 -6.50 -24.31 1.85
CA TYR A 119 -5.09 -24.01 2.10
C TYR A 119 -4.94 -22.96 3.22
N HIS A 120 -4.02 -23.20 4.15
CA HIS A 120 -3.72 -22.30 5.26
C HIS A 120 -2.34 -21.66 5.05
N PRO A 121 -2.27 -20.43 4.50
CA PRO A 121 -1.00 -19.77 4.24
C PRO A 121 -0.33 -19.32 5.54
N ALA A 122 0.99 -19.49 5.62
CA ALA A 122 1.78 -18.96 6.73
C ALA A 122 1.87 -17.42 6.59
N THR A 123 1.81 -16.70 7.70
CA THR A 123 1.92 -15.23 7.70
C THR A 123 3.31 -14.75 7.30
N LYS A 124 4.35 -15.55 7.57
CA LYS A 124 5.73 -15.29 7.18
C LYS A 124 6.48 -16.61 6.98
N MET A 125 7.50 -16.61 6.11
CA MET A 125 8.33 -17.78 5.85
C MET A 125 9.70 -17.38 5.29
N THR A 126 10.71 -18.19 5.51
CA THR A 126 12.06 -17.99 4.95
C THR A 126 12.14 -18.46 3.50
N GLU A 127 11.40 -19.51 3.15
CA GLU A 127 11.37 -20.12 1.82
C GLU A 127 9.92 -20.37 1.40
N LEU A 128 9.64 -20.19 0.11
CA LEU A 128 8.32 -20.46 -0.45
C LEU A 128 8.05 -21.98 -0.47
N PRO A 129 6.80 -22.41 -0.31
CA PRO A 129 6.44 -23.81 -0.38
C PRO A 129 6.61 -24.37 -1.79
N GLY A 130 6.96 -25.65 -1.89
CA GLY A 130 6.88 -26.39 -3.14
C GLY A 130 5.43 -26.75 -3.53
N GLN A 131 5.26 -27.33 -4.72
CA GLN A 131 3.96 -27.83 -5.19
C GLN A 131 3.54 -29.08 -4.40
N SER A 132 2.97 -28.86 -3.22
CA SER A 132 2.49 -29.90 -2.31
C SER A 132 1.52 -29.31 -1.30
N ASN A 133 0.79 -30.14 -0.54
CA ASN A 133 -0.06 -29.74 0.57
C ASN A 133 -1.04 -28.58 0.23
N GLY A 134 -1.71 -28.67 -0.92
CA GLY A 134 -2.68 -27.67 -1.37
C GLY A 134 -2.07 -26.50 -2.17
N VAL A 135 -0.77 -26.52 -2.44
CA VAL A 135 -0.11 -25.61 -3.38
C VAL A 135 -0.07 -26.23 -4.76
N ILE A 136 -0.72 -25.60 -5.72
CA ILE A 136 -0.84 -26.07 -7.11
C ILE A 136 0.27 -25.52 -8.00
N ALA A 137 0.52 -24.22 -7.89
CA ALA A 137 1.57 -23.53 -8.64
C ALA A 137 2.15 -22.39 -7.83
N VAL A 138 3.41 -22.07 -8.06
CA VAL A 138 4.12 -20.93 -7.49
C VAL A 138 4.77 -20.15 -8.62
N ALA A 139 4.54 -18.85 -8.69
CA ALA A 139 5.21 -17.92 -9.58
C ALA A 139 5.98 -16.90 -8.75
N THR A 140 7.22 -16.62 -9.12
CA THR A 140 8.05 -15.61 -8.45
C THR A 140 8.59 -14.62 -9.48
N VAL A 141 8.80 -13.39 -9.03
CA VAL A 141 9.38 -12.33 -9.86
C VAL A 141 10.15 -11.34 -8.98
N LYS A 142 11.25 -10.83 -9.47
CA LYS A 142 11.93 -9.69 -8.85
C LYS A 142 11.12 -8.42 -9.07
N GLY A 143 11.09 -7.56 -8.07
CA GLY A 143 10.50 -6.22 -8.22
C GLY A 143 11.15 -5.45 -9.37
N LYS A 144 10.38 -4.59 -10.04
CA LYS A 144 10.91 -3.74 -11.11
C LYS A 144 12.08 -2.92 -10.56
N PRO A 145 13.24 -2.89 -11.24
CA PRO A 145 14.32 -1.99 -10.85
C PRO A 145 13.79 -0.56 -10.79
N VAL A 146 13.91 0.07 -9.63
CA VAL A 146 13.70 1.51 -9.50
C VAL A 146 15.05 2.14 -9.80
N ALA A 147 15.08 3.11 -10.73
CA ALA A 147 16.23 4.02 -10.80
C ALA A 147 16.45 4.56 -9.39
N PRO A 148 17.70 4.69 -8.90
CA PRO A 148 17.95 5.25 -7.59
C PRO A 148 17.13 6.55 -7.52
N ILE A 149 16.14 6.57 -6.63
CA ILE A 149 15.41 7.80 -6.33
C ILE A 149 16.49 8.67 -5.70
N VAL A 150 17.01 9.60 -6.48
CA VAL A 150 17.76 10.72 -5.91
C VAL A 150 16.70 11.46 -5.12
N SER A 151 16.62 11.14 -3.82
CA SER A 151 15.68 11.80 -2.92
C SER A 151 15.99 13.29 -3.03
N LYS A 152 15.05 14.06 -3.60
CA LYS A 152 15.20 15.51 -3.62
C LYS A 152 15.23 15.94 -2.16
N ILE A 153 16.31 16.61 -1.77
CA ILE A 153 16.42 17.26 -0.46
C ILE A 153 16.13 18.75 -0.68
N VAL A 154 15.29 19.32 0.14
CA VAL A 154 15.12 20.75 0.29
C VAL A 154 15.66 21.19 1.64
N HIS A 155 16.36 22.34 1.66
CA HIS A 155 16.82 22.93 2.91
C HIS A 155 15.81 24.00 3.32
N PHE A 156 15.19 23.81 4.50
CA PHE A 156 14.16 24.70 5.01
C PHE A 156 14.27 24.85 6.52
N SER A 157 14.25 26.11 7.01
CA SER A 157 14.32 26.47 8.42
C SER A 157 15.50 25.86 9.18
N GLY A 158 16.67 25.68 8.50
CA GLY A 158 17.88 25.12 9.11
C GLY A 158 17.90 23.59 9.19
N PHE A 159 16.97 22.90 8.55
CA PHE A 159 16.88 21.45 8.48
C PHE A 159 16.86 20.96 7.06
N ASP A 160 17.32 19.72 6.86
CA ASP A 160 17.20 18.98 5.60
C ASP A 160 15.91 18.16 5.60
N TRP A 161 15.16 18.28 4.51
CA TRP A 161 13.89 17.61 4.31
C TRP A 161 13.94 16.77 3.04
N SER A 162 13.63 15.50 3.17
CA SER A 162 13.45 14.58 2.04
C SER A 162 12.08 14.83 1.41
N VAL A 163 12.06 15.03 0.09
CA VAL A 163 10.83 15.23 -0.66
C VAL A 163 10.31 13.87 -1.16
N ARG A 164 9.08 13.56 -0.84
CA ARG A 164 8.45 12.30 -1.25
C ARG A 164 8.22 12.23 -2.76
N SER A 165 8.50 11.04 -3.32
CA SER A 165 8.11 10.62 -4.67
C SER A 165 7.46 9.25 -4.56
N ALA A 166 6.18 9.15 -4.87
CA ALA A 166 5.43 7.90 -4.75
C ALA A 166 4.25 7.89 -5.72
N GLY A 167 3.91 6.71 -6.24
CA GLY A 167 2.74 6.51 -7.12
C GLY A 167 1.41 6.42 -6.38
N SER A 168 1.44 6.29 -5.05
CA SER A 168 0.24 6.17 -4.21
C SER A 168 0.51 6.70 -2.81
N ASP A 169 -0.57 6.89 -2.06
CA ASP A 169 -0.52 7.23 -0.64
C ASP A 169 -0.09 6.04 0.22
N ARG A 170 0.19 6.29 1.50
CA ARG A 170 0.36 5.24 2.50
C ARG A 170 -0.96 4.48 2.64
N GLY A 171 -0.89 3.15 2.51
CA GLY A 171 -2.09 2.32 2.49
C GLY A 171 -2.71 2.10 1.11
N GLY A 172 -2.07 2.60 0.00
CA GLY A 172 -2.49 2.32 -1.37
C GLY A 172 -3.63 3.19 -1.90
N GLU A 173 -3.98 4.28 -1.21
CA GLU A 173 -4.92 5.28 -1.71
C GLU A 173 -4.35 6.00 -2.95
N PRO A 174 -5.21 6.51 -3.86
CA PRO A 174 -4.78 6.96 -5.19
C PRO A 174 -4.11 8.34 -5.26
N ASN A 175 -3.53 8.84 -4.18
CA ASN A 175 -2.68 10.05 -4.19
C ASN A 175 -1.28 9.73 -4.71
N SER A 176 -0.83 10.36 -5.77
CA SER A 176 0.57 10.35 -6.16
C SER A 176 1.33 11.52 -5.55
N TYR A 177 2.63 11.37 -5.33
CA TYR A 177 3.51 12.43 -4.82
C TYR A 177 4.63 12.70 -5.81
N ASP A 178 4.84 13.99 -6.13
CA ASP A 178 5.86 14.41 -7.10
C ASP A 178 6.81 15.42 -6.48
N THR A 179 8.10 15.18 -6.63
CA THR A 179 9.14 16.07 -6.11
C THR A 179 9.09 17.47 -6.71
N ALA A 180 8.47 17.68 -7.89
CA ALA A 180 8.25 18.99 -8.49
C ALA A 180 7.21 19.84 -7.75
N ASN A 181 6.42 19.22 -6.87
CA ASN A 181 5.40 19.89 -6.07
C ASN A 181 5.94 20.53 -4.79
N VAL A 182 7.25 20.44 -4.53
CA VAL A 182 7.90 20.99 -3.36
C VAL A 182 9.11 21.83 -3.75
N TRP A 183 9.23 23.06 -3.24
CA TRP A 183 10.41 23.92 -3.40
C TRP A 183 10.51 24.95 -2.26
N THR A 184 11.65 25.59 -2.14
CA THR A 184 11.81 26.79 -1.31
C THR A 184 11.96 28.02 -2.20
N ASP A 185 11.36 29.14 -1.79
CA ASP A 185 11.44 30.43 -2.52
C ASP A 185 12.66 31.27 -2.08
N ALA A 186 12.78 32.47 -2.64
CA ALA A 186 13.87 33.41 -2.33
C ALA A 186 13.83 33.93 -0.87
N ASN A 187 12.69 33.84 -0.19
CA ASN A 187 12.54 34.19 1.23
C ASN A 187 12.91 33.02 2.14
N GLY A 188 13.19 31.84 1.57
CA GLY A 188 13.43 30.60 2.30
C GLY A 188 12.14 29.94 2.79
N TYR A 189 10.97 30.30 2.28
CA TYR A 189 9.70 29.67 2.61
C TYR A 189 9.52 28.37 1.85
N LEU A 190 8.95 27.37 2.50
CA LEU A 190 8.65 26.08 1.90
C LEU A 190 7.27 26.11 1.24
N HIS A 191 7.22 25.75 -0.03
CA HIS A 191 5.99 25.63 -0.81
C HIS A 191 5.65 24.16 -1.02
N LEU A 192 4.40 23.81 -0.77
CA LEU A 192 3.79 22.53 -1.13
C LEU A 192 2.63 22.82 -2.09
N ARG A 193 2.60 22.12 -3.22
CA ARG A 193 1.55 22.28 -4.23
C ARG A 193 0.88 20.93 -4.53
N MET A 194 -0.41 21.00 -4.78
CA MET A 194 -1.20 19.90 -5.30
C MET A 194 -1.80 20.30 -6.63
N GLN A 195 -1.61 19.50 -7.69
CA GLN A 195 -2.05 19.79 -9.05
C GLN A 195 -2.52 18.54 -9.76
N GLN A 196 -3.34 18.71 -10.80
CA GLN A 196 -3.73 17.60 -11.66
C GLN A 196 -2.56 17.13 -12.53
N ARG A 197 -2.37 15.82 -12.57
CA ARG A 197 -1.40 15.16 -13.44
C ARG A 197 -1.91 13.76 -13.82
N ASP A 198 -1.83 13.43 -15.11
CA ASP A 198 -2.20 12.09 -15.64
C ASP A 198 -3.58 11.57 -15.19
N GLY A 199 -4.56 12.48 -15.07
CA GLY A 199 -5.94 12.16 -14.68
C GLY A 199 -6.19 12.02 -13.18
N GLY A 200 -5.18 12.25 -12.33
CA GLY A 200 -5.27 12.25 -10.87
C GLY A 200 -4.69 13.49 -10.22
N TRP A 201 -4.75 13.59 -8.92
CA TRP A 201 -4.08 14.62 -8.14
C TRP A 201 -2.67 14.17 -7.78
N SER A 202 -1.69 15.04 -8.07
CA SER A 202 -0.31 14.89 -7.63
C SER A 202 -0.09 15.79 -6.43
N CYS A 203 0.26 15.19 -5.31
CA CYS A 203 0.37 15.76 -3.97
C CYS A 203 1.81 16.13 -3.64
N ALA A 204 2.02 16.70 -2.46
CA ALA A 204 3.32 17.09 -1.94
C ALA A 204 3.53 16.58 -0.53
N GLU A 205 4.73 16.11 -0.21
CA GLU A 205 5.14 15.78 1.14
C GLU A 205 6.64 15.98 1.30
N VAL A 206 7.01 16.48 2.47
CA VAL A 206 8.40 16.47 2.96
C VAL A 206 8.47 15.80 4.32
N SER A 207 9.53 15.07 4.55
CA SER A 207 9.86 14.50 5.85
C SER A 207 11.26 14.91 6.29
N MET A 208 11.41 15.24 7.56
CA MET A 208 12.70 15.57 8.12
C MET A 208 13.63 14.35 8.08
N THR A 209 14.91 14.56 7.84
CA THR A 209 15.89 13.47 7.72
C THR A 209 16.36 12.90 9.06
N ARG A 210 15.86 13.42 10.19
CA ARG A 210 16.18 12.96 11.55
C ARG A 210 15.02 13.14 12.51
N SER A 211 14.96 12.30 13.55
CA SER A 211 14.06 12.47 14.70
C SER A 211 14.54 13.62 15.60
N LEU A 212 13.59 14.25 16.28
CA LEU A 212 13.84 15.32 17.24
C LEU A 212 13.41 14.96 18.68
N GLY A 213 12.53 13.98 18.86
CA GLY A 213 12.06 13.51 20.17
C GLY A 213 11.14 14.50 20.89
N TYR A 214 11.17 14.47 22.21
CA TYR A 214 10.39 15.41 23.04
C TYR A 214 10.82 16.86 22.80
N GLY A 215 9.87 17.78 22.80
CA GLY A 215 10.11 19.20 22.59
C GLY A 215 8.91 19.94 22.05
N SER A 216 9.11 21.17 21.64
CA SER A 216 8.08 22.01 21.01
C SER A 216 8.31 22.10 19.53
N TYR A 217 7.31 21.73 18.73
CA TYR A 217 7.24 21.77 17.29
C TYR A 217 6.36 22.93 16.87
N ILE A 218 6.90 23.87 16.11
CA ILE A 218 6.25 25.16 15.80
C ILE A 218 6.28 25.38 14.31
N PHE A 219 5.10 25.52 13.69
CA PHE A 219 4.91 25.71 12.26
C PHE A 219 4.20 27.04 12.01
N LYS A 220 4.86 27.98 11.34
CA LYS A 220 4.23 29.22 10.87
C LYS A 220 3.75 29.02 9.44
N VAL A 221 2.44 29.02 9.28
CA VAL A 221 1.74 28.73 8.03
C VAL A 221 1.15 30.02 7.49
N HIS A 222 1.33 30.28 6.21
CA HIS A 222 0.63 31.34 5.49
C HIS A 222 -0.87 31.02 5.43
N ASP A 223 -1.68 31.91 4.86
CA ASP A 223 -3.12 31.69 4.81
C ASP A 223 -3.49 30.37 4.08
N SER A 224 -4.11 29.45 4.78
CA SER A 224 -4.64 28.18 4.28
C SER A 224 -6.16 28.16 4.11
N SER A 225 -6.83 29.31 4.30
CA SER A 225 -8.31 29.41 4.28
C SER A 225 -8.91 29.14 2.90
N HIS A 226 -8.10 29.28 1.83
CA HIS A 226 -8.45 29.04 0.45
C HIS A 226 -8.52 27.55 0.07
N LEU A 227 -8.04 26.65 0.92
CA LEU A 227 -8.03 25.22 0.65
C LEU A 227 -9.44 24.69 0.38
N SER A 228 -9.57 23.89 -0.67
CA SER A 228 -10.81 23.21 -0.97
C SER A 228 -11.21 22.28 0.19
N PRO A 229 -12.49 21.94 0.36
CA PRO A 229 -12.93 21.09 1.46
C PRO A 229 -12.27 19.71 1.53
N SER A 230 -11.78 19.18 0.41
CA SER A 230 -11.11 17.88 0.36
C SER A 230 -9.57 17.96 0.47
N ALA A 231 -8.99 19.15 0.38
CA ALA A 231 -7.56 19.31 0.60
C ALA A 231 -7.22 19.17 2.09
N VAL A 232 -6.15 18.45 2.39
CA VAL A 232 -5.61 18.28 3.74
C VAL A 232 -4.18 18.79 3.77
N LEU A 233 -3.90 19.73 4.67
CA LEU A 233 -2.54 20.06 5.08
C LEU A 233 -2.29 19.39 6.43
N GLY A 234 -1.33 18.47 6.46
CA GLY A 234 -0.84 17.80 7.67
C GLY A 234 0.49 18.39 8.13
N LEU A 235 0.62 18.60 9.46
CA LEU A 235 1.82 19.04 10.16
C LEU A 235 2.00 18.09 11.34
N TYR A 236 2.87 17.07 11.21
CA TYR A 236 2.83 15.95 12.13
C TYR A 236 4.18 15.29 12.38
N THR A 237 4.23 14.42 13.37
CA THR A 237 5.32 13.46 13.57
C THR A 237 4.83 12.07 13.20
N SER A 238 5.67 11.25 12.56
CA SER A 238 5.34 9.84 12.27
C SER A 238 6.60 8.98 12.24
N ASP A 239 6.52 7.77 12.80
CA ASP A 239 7.54 6.74 12.67
C ASP A 239 7.11 5.75 11.58
N GLU A 240 7.60 5.98 10.37
CA GLU A 240 7.30 5.15 9.20
C GLU A 240 7.87 3.72 9.28
N LEU A 241 8.80 3.48 10.21
CA LEU A 241 9.44 2.18 10.39
C LEU A 241 8.65 1.26 11.33
N ARG A 242 7.66 1.78 12.04
CA ARG A 242 6.84 0.98 12.95
C ARG A 242 5.80 0.18 12.20
N THR A 243 5.75 -1.11 12.54
CA THR A 243 4.83 -2.09 11.95
C THR A 243 3.69 -2.47 12.91
N ASP A 244 3.73 -1.96 14.13
CA ASP A 244 2.69 -2.17 15.14
C ASP A 244 1.62 -1.07 15.05
N ASP A 245 0.43 -1.34 15.60
CA ASP A 245 -0.69 -0.39 15.62
C ASP A 245 -0.44 0.84 16.53
N VAL A 246 0.75 0.92 17.15
CA VAL A 246 1.14 2.03 18.01
C VAL A 246 1.77 3.12 17.14
N ARG A 247 0.95 4.04 16.67
CA ARG A 247 1.41 5.20 15.92
C ARG A 247 2.03 6.23 16.85
N THR A 248 3.26 6.66 16.53
CA THR A 248 3.95 7.78 17.21
C THR A 248 3.60 9.10 16.53
N GLU A 249 2.31 9.32 16.28
CA GLU A 249 1.83 10.42 15.45
C GLU A 249 1.07 11.44 16.30
N LEU A 250 1.52 12.68 16.22
CA LEU A 250 0.91 13.87 16.80
C LEU A 250 0.67 14.86 15.68
N ASP A 251 -0.61 15.24 15.44
CA ASP A 251 -1.00 15.95 14.23
C ASP A 251 -1.66 17.28 14.52
N VAL A 252 -1.29 18.27 13.71
CA VAL A 252 -2.13 19.42 13.40
C VAL A 252 -2.57 19.29 11.95
N GLU A 253 -3.85 19.14 11.73
CA GLU A 253 -4.40 19.01 10.38
C GLU A 253 -5.34 20.19 10.07
N LEU A 254 -5.20 20.73 8.86
CA LEU A 254 -6.10 21.76 8.31
C LEU A 254 -6.84 21.19 7.11
N SER A 255 -8.12 20.91 7.31
CA SER A 255 -9.03 20.37 6.29
C SER A 255 -10.48 20.52 6.74
N ARG A 256 -11.40 20.37 5.79
CA ARG A 256 -12.84 20.13 6.05
C ARG A 256 -13.26 18.69 5.77
N TRP A 257 -12.31 17.81 5.43
CA TRP A 257 -12.54 16.38 5.13
C TRP A 257 -13.73 16.16 4.20
N GLY A 258 -13.80 16.97 3.12
CA GLY A 258 -14.87 16.92 2.12
C GLY A 258 -16.21 17.51 2.54
N ILE A 259 -16.36 18.09 3.73
CA ILE A 259 -17.59 18.66 4.24
C ILE A 259 -17.48 20.20 4.27
N PRO A 260 -18.03 20.95 3.30
CA PRO A 260 -17.76 22.39 3.11
C PRO A 260 -17.96 23.28 4.32
N ASN A 261 -18.94 22.93 5.17
CA ASN A 261 -19.34 23.75 6.32
C ASN A 261 -18.87 23.17 7.67
N SER A 262 -17.94 22.20 7.66
CA SER A 262 -17.36 21.66 8.89
C SER A 262 -16.28 22.58 9.47
N LYS A 263 -15.90 22.31 10.72
CA LYS A 263 -14.66 22.84 11.29
C LYS A 263 -13.49 22.48 10.33
N ASN A 264 -12.53 23.37 10.20
CA ASN A 264 -11.46 23.29 9.20
C ASN A 264 -10.08 23.02 9.80
N ALA A 265 -10.00 22.65 11.05
CA ALA A 265 -8.76 22.27 11.71
C ALA A 265 -9.00 21.29 12.84
N GLN A 266 -8.01 20.47 13.14
CA GLN A 266 -8.01 19.60 14.32
C GLN A 266 -6.59 19.39 14.87
N PHE A 267 -6.53 19.05 16.15
CA PHE A 267 -5.39 18.44 16.82
C PHE A 267 -5.68 16.97 17.05
N VAL A 268 -4.71 16.10 16.82
CA VAL A 268 -4.89 14.66 16.96
C VAL A 268 -3.71 14.03 17.68
N VAL A 269 -4.01 13.09 18.55
CA VAL A 269 -3.08 12.04 18.99
C VAL A 269 -3.62 10.75 18.39
N GLN A 270 -2.88 10.12 17.51
CA GLN A 270 -3.41 8.92 16.82
C GLN A 270 -3.69 7.76 17.82
N PRO A 271 -4.74 6.95 17.57
CA PRO A 271 -5.55 6.89 16.34
C PRO A 271 -6.76 7.85 16.35
N PHE A 272 -7.00 8.50 15.22
CA PHE A 272 -8.06 9.51 15.05
C PHE A 272 -9.50 8.99 15.22
N TYR A 273 -9.73 7.69 15.12
CA TYR A 273 -11.06 7.09 15.28
C TYR A 273 -11.48 6.95 16.76
N VAL A 274 -10.61 7.27 17.70
CA VAL A 274 -10.92 7.43 19.13
C VAL A 274 -11.33 8.89 19.34
N PRO A 275 -12.61 9.19 19.70
CA PRO A 275 -13.10 10.57 19.77
C PRO A 275 -12.31 11.47 20.71
N GLU A 276 -11.82 10.94 21.83
CA GLU A 276 -11.04 11.65 22.85
C GLU A 276 -9.66 12.07 22.34
N ASN A 277 -9.20 11.46 21.27
CA ASN A 277 -7.91 11.76 20.64
C ASN A 277 -7.99 12.90 19.61
N VAL A 278 -9.16 13.51 19.41
CA VAL A 278 -9.37 14.54 18.38
C VAL A 278 -10.01 15.79 18.96
N ALA A 279 -9.38 16.94 18.77
CA ALA A 279 -9.91 18.25 19.14
C ALA A 279 -10.10 19.12 17.89
N ARG A 280 -11.35 19.26 17.40
CA ARG A 280 -11.69 20.04 16.20
C ARG A 280 -12.03 21.49 16.52
N PHE A 281 -11.54 22.43 15.68
CA PHE A 281 -11.79 23.86 15.83
C PHE A 281 -11.93 24.57 14.49
N MET A 282 -12.22 25.87 14.52
CA MET A 282 -12.23 26.75 13.35
C MET A 282 -10.92 27.56 13.33
N ALA A 283 -10.08 27.30 12.35
CA ALA A 283 -8.92 28.12 12.04
C ALA A 283 -9.37 29.32 11.18
N PRO A 284 -9.10 30.57 11.59
CA PRO A 284 -9.44 31.75 10.81
C PRO A 284 -8.48 31.93 9.64
N ALA A 285 -8.86 32.78 8.68
CA ALA A 285 -7.98 33.24 7.60
C ALA A 285 -6.79 34.05 8.13
N GLY A 286 -5.71 34.07 7.35
CA GLY A 286 -4.47 34.78 7.62
C GLY A 286 -3.36 33.89 8.15
N VAL A 287 -2.21 34.50 8.46
CA VAL A 287 -1.04 33.79 8.98
C VAL A 287 -1.34 33.22 10.37
N LEU A 288 -1.12 31.94 10.53
CA LEU A 288 -1.29 31.21 11.78
C LEU A 288 0.02 30.52 12.17
N THR A 289 0.26 30.44 13.49
CA THR A 289 1.29 29.56 14.02
C THR A 289 0.62 28.42 14.77
N HIS A 290 0.86 27.20 14.27
CA HIS A 290 0.43 25.97 14.88
C HIS A 290 1.59 25.37 15.65
N MET A 291 1.35 24.83 16.84
CA MET A 291 2.39 24.24 17.64
C MET A 291 1.86 23.10 18.50
N PHE A 292 2.74 22.17 18.80
CA PHE A 292 2.53 21.23 19.89
C PHE A 292 3.83 21.08 20.72
N ARG A 293 3.65 20.93 22.02
CA ARG A 293 4.71 20.52 22.93
C ARG A 293 4.46 19.09 23.36
N TRP A 294 5.44 18.27 23.06
CA TRP A 294 5.45 16.85 23.36
C TRP A 294 6.32 16.57 24.57
N GLU A 295 5.74 16.00 25.60
CA GLU A 295 6.35 15.66 26.88
C GLU A 295 5.96 14.23 27.27
N PRO A 296 6.68 13.55 28.19
CA PRO A 296 6.28 12.22 28.65
C PRO A 296 4.83 12.21 29.14
N GLY A 297 3.97 11.41 28.45
CA GLY A 297 2.56 11.25 28.77
C GLY A 297 1.68 12.49 28.53
N LYS A 298 2.18 13.52 27.86
CA LYS A 298 1.43 14.75 27.62
C LYS A 298 1.77 15.38 26.28
N ALA A 299 0.75 15.77 25.51
CA ALA A 299 0.89 16.59 24.31
C ALA A 299 -0.01 17.83 24.40
N SER A 300 0.60 19.01 24.39
CA SER A 300 -0.10 20.31 24.50
C SER A 300 -0.09 21.00 23.16
N PHE A 301 -1.25 21.14 22.53
CA PHE A 301 -1.43 21.77 21.23
C PHE A 301 -1.93 23.20 21.37
N LYS A 302 -1.50 24.07 20.45
CA LYS A 302 -1.95 25.45 20.39
C LYS A 302 -1.85 26.02 18.97
N THR A 303 -2.85 26.82 18.60
CA THR A 303 -2.83 27.66 17.40
C THR A 303 -3.03 29.11 17.80
N VAL A 304 -2.18 30.00 17.27
CA VAL A 304 -2.27 31.45 17.49
C VAL A 304 -2.26 32.22 16.17
N ARG A 305 -2.80 33.44 16.18
CA ARG A 305 -2.67 34.38 15.05
C ARG A 305 -1.27 34.96 14.97
N GLY A 306 -0.71 35.03 13.77
CA GLY A 306 0.62 35.57 13.53
C GLY A 306 1.75 34.76 14.16
N PRO A 307 2.90 35.37 14.49
CA PRO A 307 4.03 34.66 15.09
C PRO A 307 3.73 34.27 16.55
N ALA A 308 4.28 33.13 16.98
CA ALA A 308 4.00 32.55 18.32
C ALA A 308 4.21 33.50 19.51
N ASN A 309 5.25 34.35 19.44
CA ASN A 309 5.67 35.26 20.51
C ASN A 309 5.52 36.75 20.10
N GLY A 310 4.71 37.03 19.08
CA GLY A 310 4.52 38.38 18.58
C GLY A 310 3.55 39.22 19.41
N PRO A 311 3.68 40.55 19.42
CA PRO A 311 2.66 41.43 19.96
C PRO A 311 1.34 41.19 19.20
N GLY A 312 0.29 40.80 19.92
CA GLY A 312 -1.00 40.45 19.29
C GLY A 312 -1.20 38.97 18.97
N ALA A 313 -0.31 38.09 19.41
CA ALA A 313 -0.50 36.61 19.29
C ALA A 313 -1.76 36.20 20.09
N ALA A 314 -2.92 36.24 19.41
CA ALA A 314 -4.17 35.81 20.00
C ALA A 314 -4.34 34.30 19.83
N THR A 315 -4.63 33.61 20.95
CA THR A 315 -4.94 32.18 20.91
C THR A 315 -6.23 31.94 20.09
N VAL A 316 -6.12 31.10 19.08
CA VAL A 316 -7.25 30.63 18.27
C VAL A 316 -7.88 29.41 18.92
N ASN A 317 -7.05 28.42 19.28
CA ASN A 317 -7.46 27.22 19.98
C ASN A 317 -6.26 26.60 20.72
N GLU A 318 -6.55 25.92 21.82
CA GLU A 318 -5.57 25.11 22.54
C GLU A 318 -6.23 23.86 23.10
N HIS A 319 -5.47 22.76 23.20
CA HIS A 319 -5.93 21.50 23.77
C HIS A 319 -4.76 20.70 24.35
N VAL A 320 -5.01 19.95 25.42
CA VAL A 320 -4.00 19.11 26.07
C VAL A 320 -4.50 17.66 26.09
N PHE A 321 -3.72 16.77 25.51
CA PHE A 321 -3.93 15.32 25.61
C PHE A 321 -3.01 14.76 26.71
N THR A 322 -3.57 13.88 27.54
CA THR A 322 -2.85 13.19 28.63
C THR A 322 -3.05 11.68 28.57
N SER A 323 -3.74 11.19 27.55
CA SER A 323 -3.96 9.76 27.29
C SER A 323 -3.56 9.43 25.86
N GLY A 324 -3.04 8.25 25.64
CA GLY A 324 -2.62 7.81 24.31
C GLY A 324 -1.40 8.51 23.73
N VAL A 325 -0.77 9.41 24.48
CA VAL A 325 0.41 10.15 24.00
C VAL A 325 1.58 9.20 23.83
N PRO A 326 2.16 9.09 22.61
CA PRO A 326 3.24 8.16 22.34
C PRO A 326 4.55 8.56 23.05
N THR A 327 5.47 7.61 23.10
CA THR A 327 6.88 7.85 23.46
C THR A 327 7.70 7.99 22.18
N PRO A 328 8.64 8.96 22.09
CA PRO A 328 9.53 9.10 20.95
C PRO A 328 10.28 7.81 20.62
N ALA A 329 10.48 7.57 19.33
CA ALA A 329 11.26 6.47 18.79
C ALA A 329 12.10 6.94 17.58
N ASN A 330 11.72 6.57 16.35
CA ASN A 330 12.40 7.02 15.13
C ASN A 330 11.51 7.98 14.32
N GLU A 331 10.50 8.56 14.96
CA GLU A 331 9.59 9.48 14.28
C GLU A 331 10.33 10.67 13.67
N THR A 332 9.88 11.09 12.51
CA THR A 332 10.33 12.31 11.86
C THR A 332 9.18 13.30 11.73
N VAL A 333 9.50 14.56 11.53
CA VAL A 333 8.50 15.59 11.21
C VAL A 333 8.11 15.49 9.77
N HIS A 334 6.82 15.53 9.50
CA HIS A 334 6.24 15.53 8.16
C HIS A 334 5.41 16.79 7.94
N ILE A 335 5.42 17.26 6.71
CA ILE A 335 4.52 18.29 6.21
C ILE A 335 3.99 17.80 4.87
N ASP A 336 2.69 17.59 4.76
CA ASP A 336 2.06 17.11 3.53
C ASP A 336 0.86 17.96 3.09
N LEU A 337 0.56 17.88 1.80
CA LEU A 337 -0.62 18.46 1.19
C LEU A 337 -1.20 17.42 0.21
N TYR A 338 -2.38 16.87 0.54
CA TYR A 338 -2.98 15.78 -0.21
C TYR A 338 -4.51 15.92 -0.36
N ASP A 339 -5.11 15.10 -1.24
CA ASP A 339 -6.56 15.04 -1.45
C ASP A 339 -7.20 13.96 -0.57
N TYR A 340 -8.23 14.34 0.17
CA TYR A 340 -9.03 13.41 0.97
C TYR A 340 -10.05 12.68 0.07
N HIS A 341 -9.67 11.50 -0.43
CA HIS A 341 -10.45 10.74 -1.42
C HIS A 341 -11.82 10.25 -0.94
N HIS A 342 -12.06 10.17 0.37
CA HIS A 342 -13.38 9.82 0.90
C HIS A 342 -14.39 10.95 0.80
N SER A 343 -14.01 12.09 0.21
CA SER A 343 -14.91 13.19 -0.06
C SER A 343 -15.93 12.83 -1.16
N LYS A 344 -17.18 13.18 -0.96
CA LYS A 344 -18.20 13.12 -2.02
C LYS A 344 -18.00 14.18 -3.12
N ARG A 345 -17.11 15.12 -2.91
CA ARG A 345 -16.76 16.20 -3.84
C ARG A 345 -15.24 16.14 -4.09
N ALA A 346 -14.89 15.68 -5.28
CA ALA A 346 -13.51 15.70 -5.73
C ALA A 346 -12.97 17.15 -5.75
N MET A 347 -11.68 17.29 -5.53
CA MET A 347 -10.98 18.56 -5.75
C MET A 347 -11.23 19.09 -7.17
N GLN A 348 -11.43 20.40 -7.27
CA GLN A 348 -11.75 21.07 -8.55
C GLN A 348 -10.59 21.95 -9.05
N GLN A 349 -9.72 22.40 -8.15
CA GLN A 349 -8.66 23.37 -8.46
C GLN A 349 -7.36 22.98 -7.74
N PRO A 350 -6.20 23.30 -8.34
CA PRO A 350 -4.91 23.19 -7.69
C PRO A 350 -4.90 23.94 -6.34
N ALA A 351 -4.11 23.42 -5.41
CA ALA A 351 -3.88 24.07 -4.12
C ALA A 351 -2.39 24.27 -3.89
N GLU A 352 -2.03 25.34 -3.23
CA GLU A 352 -0.66 25.61 -2.77
C GLU A 352 -0.70 26.14 -1.35
N VAL A 353 0.23 25.66 -0.53
CA VAL A 353 0.41 26.12 0.84
C VAL A 353 1.86 26.55 1.03
N VAL A 354 2.05 27.63 1.79
CA VAL A 354 3.35 28.16 2.12
C VAL A 354 3.60 28.03 3.62
N ILE A 355 4.66 27.35 3.97
CA ILE A 355 5.16 27.26 5.35
C ILE A 355 6.29 28.27 5.48
N GLU A 356 6.05 29.34 6.26
CA GLU A 356 7.03 30.42 6.40
C GLU A 356 8.21 30.00 7.30
N LYS A 357 7.94 29.17 8.31
CA LYS A 357 8.96 28.73 9.27
C LYS A 357 8.57 27.45 9.96
N PHE A 358 9.56 26.63 10.25
CA PHE A 358 9.53 25.55 11.24
C PHE A 358 10.56 25.86 12.32
N GLU A 359 10.21 25.64 13.59
CA GLU A 359 11.11 25.71 14.73
C GLU A 359 10.94 24.49 15.63
N PHE A 360 12.05 24.03 16.20
CA PHE A 360 12.06 23.04 17.25
C PHE A 360 12.78 23.59 18.49
N LEU A 361 12.14 23.46 19.65
CA LEU A 361 12.70 23.80 20.95
C LEU A 361 12.65 22.57 21.84
N PRO A 362 13.79 22.02 22.24
CA PRO A 362 13.89 20.79 23.04
C PRO A 362 13.28 20.92 24.46
#